data_c34af89873204b2d7ff3878dbeaaaf05
#
_entry.id   c34af89873204b2d7ff3878dbeaaaf05
#
_cell.length_a   1.000
_cell.length_b   1.000
_cell.length_c   1.000
_cell.angle_alpha   90.00
_cell.angle_beta   90.00
_cell.angle_gamma   90.00
#
_symmetry.space_group_name_H-M   'P 1'
#
loop_
_entity.id
_entity.type
_entity.pdbx_description
1 polymer ?
#
loop_
_entity_poly.entity_id
_entity_poly.type
_entity_poly.pdbx_seq_one_letter_code
_entity_poly.pdbx_strand_id
1 'polypeptide(L)'
;MIRQFLCAAALAAVCVSAASAQDASGDKRKVTLVYDQVLPNVPGKSIRGVLVEYEPGGFSPAHTHPSSAFIYATVLEGAIRSQVNDGPVITYRAGESWSEHPGDRHLVSANASTTEPARLLAVFVVDTSEKELVYPMSE
;
A
#
# COMPACT_ATOMS: atom_id res chain seq x y z
N MET A 1 -77.98 -15.23 9.53
CA MET A 1 -77.06 -14.82 8.43
C MET A 1 -75.82 -14.26 9.05
N ILE A 2 -74.78 -15.06 9.18
CA ILE A 2 -73.52 -14.67 9.80
C ILE A 2 -72.52 -14.56 8.66
N ARG A 3 -72.02 -13.34 8.39
CA ARG A 3 -70.99 -13.06 7.44
C ARG A 3 -69.58 -13.22 8.12
N GLN A 4 -68.82 -14.22 7.72
CA GLN A 4 -67.48 -14.40 8.14
C GLN A 4 -66.57 -13.48 7.30
N PHE A 5 -65.82 -12.60 7.96
CA PHE A 5 -64.71 -11.85 7.34
C PHE A 5 -63.45 -12.66 7.51
N LEU A 6 -62.88 -13.13 6.39
CA LEU A 6 -61.56 -13.67 6.36
C LEU A 6 -60.55 -12.48 6.32
N CYS A 7 -59.78 -12.36 7.38
CA CYS A 7 -58.57 -11.50 7.36
C CYS A 7 -57.41 -12.28 6.75
N ALA A 8 -56.98 -11.89 5.57
CA ALA A 8 -55.76 -12.38 4.97
C ALA A 8 -54.57 -11.58 5.57
N ALA A 9 -53.78 -12.24 6.39
CA ALA A 9 -52.52 -11.69 6.87
C ALA A 9 -51.44 -11.86 5.80
N ALA A 10 -51.01 -10.75 5.20
CA ALA A 10 -49.87 -10.74 4.30
C ALA A 10 -48.58 -10.74 5.13
N LEU A 11 -47.83 -11.85 5.09
CA LEU A 11 -46.47 -11.91 5.62
C LEU A 11 -45.54 -11.17 4.62
N ALA A 12 -45.05 -10.01 5.01
CA ALA A 12 -43.98 -9.35 4.30
C ALA A 12 -42.63 -10.00 4.71
N ALA A 13 -42.06 -10.77 3.82
CA ALA A 13 -40.72 -11.28 3.99
C ALA A 13 -39.68 -10.13 3.82
N VAL A 14 -39.09 -9.70 4.92
CA VAL A 14 -37.97 -8.77 4.90
C VAL A 14 -36.73 -9.57 4.48
N CYS A 15 -36.32 -9.43 3.23
CA CYS A 15 -35.01 -9.90 2.79
C CYS A 15 -33.92 -9.01 3.39
N VAL A 16 -33.35 -9.46 4.49
CA VAL A 16 -32.08 -8.87 5.00
C VAL A 16 -30.97 -9.32 4.07
N SER A 17 -30.59 -8.45 3.14
CA SER A 17 -29.37 -8.64 2.36
C SER A 17 -28.20 -8.52 3.33
N ALA A 18 -27.60 -9.65 3.70
CA ALA A 18 -26.30 -9.67 4.34
C ALA A 18 -25.31 -9.10 3.33
N ALA A 19 -24.93 -7.86 3.50
CA ALA A 19 -23.75 -7.32 2.85
C ALA A 19 -22.58 -8.18 3.34
N SER A 20 -22.06 -9.03 2.47
CA SER A 20 -20.78 -9.70 2.70
C SER A 20 -19.73 -8.61 2.89
N ALA A 21 -19.32 -8.40 4.14
CA ALA A 21 -18.08 -7.74 4.41
C ALA A 21 -17.00 -8.60 3.73
N GLN A 22 -16.55 -8.19 2.55
CA GLN A 22 -15.32 -8.72 2.00
C GLN A 22 -14.26 -8.34 3.02
N ASP A 23 -13.72 -9.36 3.67
CA ASP A 23 -12.48 -9.24 4.41
C ASP A 23 -11.47 -8.66 3.44
N ALA A 24 -11.25 -7.36 3.53
CA ALA A 24 -10.06 -6.72 3.01
C ALA A 24 -8.92 -7.23 3.90
N SER A 25 -8.50 -8.49 3.66
CA SER A 25 -7.32 -9.05 4.29
C SER A 25 -6.15 -8.19 3.81
N GLY A 26 -5.87 -7.22 4.62
CA GLY A 26 -4.62 -7.06 4.95
C GLY A 26 -3.71 -6.01 4.53
N ASP A 27 -3.59 -5.46 3.39
CA ASP A 27 -2.48 -4.55 3.19
C ASP A 27 -2.76 -3.11 3.67
N LYS A 28 -4.03 -2.73 3.84
CA LYS A 28 -4.47 -1.45 4.41
C LYS A 28 -3.56 -0.28 4.00
N ARG A 29 -3.29 -0.18 2.70
CA ARG A 29 -2.40 0.82 2.13
C ARG A 29 -3.04 1.54 0.96
N LYS A 30 -2.57 2.75 0.74
CA LYS A 30 -2.80 3.50 -0.49
C LYS A 30 -1.46 3.91 -1.08
N VAL A 31 -1.29 3.69 -2.38
CA VAL A 31 -0.07 4.02 -3.12
C VAL A 31 -0.44 5.00 -4.22
N THR A 32 0.23 6.15 -4.25
CA THR A 32 -0.07 7.22 -5.20
C THR A 32 1.22 7.72 -5.85
N LEU A 33 1.27 7.71 -7.18
CA LEU A 33 2.32 8.40 -7.91
C LEU A 33 2.05 9.92 -7.82
N VAL A 34 2.88 10.64 -7.08
CA VAL A 34 2.71 12.07 -6.84
C VAL A 34 3.64 12.95 -7.66
N TYR A 35 4.65 12.35 -8.27
CA TYR A 35 5.61 13.04 -9.13
C TYR A 35 6.16 12.09 -10.20
N ASP A 36 6.26 12.54 -11.44
CA ASP A 36 6.91 11.80 -12.53
C ASP A 36 7.53 12.80 -13.51
N GLN A 37 8.85 12.75 -13.65
CA GLN A 37 9.58 13.68 -14.51
C GLN A 37 10.80 12.98 -15.12
N VAL A 38 10.94 13.09 -16.45
CA VAL A 38 12.18 12.73 -17.13
C VAL A 38 13.28 13.66 -16.66
N LEU A 39 14.43 13.08 -16.30
CA LEU A 39 15.61 13.86 -15.88
C LEU A 39 16.29 14.49 -17.09
N PRO A 40 16.35 15.83 -17.19
CA PRO A 40 16.95 16.50 -18.36
C PRO A 40 18.48 16.36 -18.41
N ASN A 41 19.09 16.07 -17.28
CA ASN A 41 20.55 15.96 -17.08
C ASN A 41 21.06 14.53 -17.00
N VAL A 42 20.17 13.52 -17.03
CA VAL A 42 20.53 12.09 -17.00
C VAL A 42 19.72 11.38 -18.09
N PRO A 43 20.26 11.25 -19.30
CA PRO A 43 19.55 10.63 -20.43
C PRO A 43 19.00 9.24 -20.09
N GLY A 44 17.73 8.98 -20.48
CA GLY A 44 17.06 7.70 -20.29
C GLY A 44 16.54 7.44 -18.86
N LYS A 45 16.73 8.38 -17.93
CA LYS A 45 16.27 8.26 -16.55
C LYS A 45 15.14 9.22 -16.24
N SER A 46 14.29 8.78 -15.31
CA SER A 46 13.23 9.59 -14.71
C SER A 46 13.35 9.59 -13.20
N ILE A 47 12.86 10.66 -12.57
CA ILE A 47 12.60 10.71 -11.14
C ILE A 47 11.10 10.53 -10.92
N ARG A 48 10.70 9.62 -10.02
CA ARG A 48 9.31 9.38 -9.68
C ARG A 48 9.13 9.39 -8.18
N GLY A 49 8.16 10.17 -7.70
CA GLY A 49 7.78 10.23 -6.29
C GLY A 49 6.51 9.40 -6.06
N VAL A 50 6.59 8.46 -5.14
CA VAL A 50 5.48 7.58 -4.75
C VAL A 50 5.16 7.81 -3.28
N LEU A 51 3.95 8.30 -3.00
CA LEU A 51 3.43 8.41 -1.64
C LEU A 51 2.79 7.09 -1.25
N VAL A 52 3.24 6.50 -0.15
CA VAL A 52 2.64 5.31 0.45
C VAL A 52 2.04 5.69 1.80
N GLU A 53 0.76 5.45 1.93
CA GLU A 53 -0.02 5.72 3.13
C GLU A 53 -0.49 4.39 3.72
N TYR A 54 -0.14 4.13 4.97
CA TYR A 54 -0.56 2.95 5.72
C TYR A 54 -1.57 3.34 6.79
N GLU A 55 -2.71 2.67 6.80
CA GLU A 55 -3.59 2.67 7.96
C GLU A 55 -2.92 1.96 9.15
N PRO A 56 -3.48 2.06 10.38
CA PRO A 56 -3.01 1.28 11.51
C PRO A 56 -2.91 -0.22 11.19
N GLY A 57 -1.71 -0.80 11.38
CA GLY A 57 -1.42 -2.20 11.04
C GLY A 57 -1.26 -2.50 9.56
N GLY A 58 -1.27 -1.46 8.69
CA GLY A 58 -1.09 -1.62 7.24
C GLY A 58 0.34 -2.01 6.86
N PHE A 59 0.50 -2.66 5.71
CA PHE A 59 1.80 -3.08 5.19
C PHE A 59 1.77 -3.27 3.67
N SER A 60 2.94 -3.34 3.06
CA SER A 60 3.13 -3.83 1.70
C SER A 60 3.68 -5.25 1.73
N PRO A 61 3.15 -6.18 0.90
CA PRO A 61 3.77 -7.49 0.72
C PRO A 61 5.23 -7.38 0.28
N ALA A 62 6.03 -8.42 0.54
CA ALA A 62 7.40 -8.49 0.08
C ALA A 62 7.47 -8.31 -1.45
N HIS A 63 8.40 -7.49 -1.90
CA HIS A 63 8.49 -7.10 -3.31
C HIS A 63 9.91 -6.71 -3.72
N THR A 64 10.08 -6.59 -5.02
CA THR A 64 11.27 -6.00 -5.65
C THR A 64 10.86 -4.79 -6.49
N HIS A 65 11.84 -4.04 -6.91
CA HIS A 65 11.71 -2.91 -7.82
C HIS A 65 12.42 -3.19 -9.15
N PRO A 66 12.19 -2.38 -10.22
CA PRO A 66 12.99 -2.50 -11.43
C PRO A 66 14.47 -2.55 -11.15
N SER A 67 15.22 -3.39 -11.86
CA SER A 67 16.66 -3.51 -11.69
C SER A 67 17.44 -2.23 -12.04
N SER A 68 16.77 -1.25 -12.65
CA SER A 68 17.31 0.09 -12.92
C SER A 68 17.04 1.09 -11.80
N ALA A 69 16.24 0.74 -10.78
CA ALA A 69 15.76 1.66 -9.77
C ALA A 69 16.77 1.83 -8.62
N PHE A 70 17.11 3.07 -8.32
CA PHE A 70 17.66 3.48 -7.04
C PHE A 70 16.58 4.27 -6.30
N ILE A 71 16.36 3.97 -5.02
CA ILE A 71 15.25 4.53 -4.25
C ILE A 71 15.79 5.20 -2.98
N TYR A 72 15.30 6.41 -2.74
CA TYR A 72 15.38 7.12 -1.47
C TYR A 72 13.99 7.14 -0.85
N ALA A 73 13.82 6.50 0.30
CA ALA A 73 12.57 6.47 1.04
C ALA A 73 12.70 7.29 2.33
N THR A 74 11.76 8.19 2.58
CA THR A 74 11.73 9.02 3.79
C THR A 74 10.36 8.94 4.45
N VAL A 75 10.36 8.81 5.77
CA VAL A 75 9.12 8.77 6.57
C VAL A 75 8.62 10.19 6.77
N LEU A 76 7.37 10.45 6.41
CA LEU A 76 6.70 11.74 6.54
C LEU A 76 5.87 11.83 7.82
N GLU A 77 5.29 10.70 8.26
CA GLU A 77 4.41 10.63 9.43
C GLU A 77 4.47 9.24 10.06
N GLY A 78 4.37 9.18 11.38
CA GLY A 78 4.37 7.92 12.12
C GLY A 78 5.73 7.25 12.11
N ALA A 79 5.73 5.92 12.00
CA ALA A 79 6.93 5.11 11.93
C ALA A 79 6.72 3.89 11.03
N ILE A 80 7.74 3.55 10.25
CA ILE A 80 7.75 2.45 9.29
C ILE A 80 8.81 1.43 9.70
N ARG A 81 8.44 0.17 9.76
CA ARG A 81 9.39 -0.95 9.83
C ARG A 81 9.78 -1.32 8.42
N SER A 82 11.07 -1.33 8.14
CA SER A 82 11.60 -1.70 6.84
C SER A 82 12.70 -2.74 6.98
N GLN A 83 12.73 -3.70 6.06
CA GLN A 83 13.82 -4.66 5.90
C GLN A 83 14.20 -4.75 4.43
N VAL A 84 15.44 -4.44 4.14
CA VAL A 84 16.03 -4.56 2.79
C VAL A 84 16.97 -5.76 2.80
N ASN A 85 16.79 -6.66 1.85
CA ASN A 85 17.53 -7.94 1.76
C ASN A 85 17.45 -8.74 3.08
N ASP A 86 18.53 -9.41 3.43
CA ASP A 86 18.65 -10.21 4.66
C ASP A 86 19.17 -9.39 5.86
N GLY A 87 19.09 -8.05 5.75
CA GLY A 87 19.45 -7.15 6.84
C GLY A 87 18.45 -7.17 8.00
N PRO A 88 18.71 -6.41 9.07
CA PRO A 88 17.79 -6.31 10.18
C PRO A 88 16.51 -5.54 9.82
N VAL A 89 15.41 -5.83 10.49
CA VAL A 89 14.22 -4.97 10.47
C VAL A 89 14.51 -3.73 11.29
N ILE A 90 14.46 -2.57 10.64
CA ILE A 90 14.70 -1.27 11.28
C ILE A 90 13.40 -0.48 11.31
N THR A 91 13.13 0.21 12.41
CA THR A 91 12.03 1.15 12.53
C THR A 91 12.53 2.56 12.27
N TYR A 92 12.02 3.17 11.20
CA TYR A 92 12.29 4.56 10.83
C TYR A 92 11.12 5.45 11.24
N ARG A 93 11.42 6.58 11.88
CA ARG A 93 10.43 7.57 12.32
C ARG A 93 10.37 8.75 11.34
N ALA A 94 9.38 9.61 11.50
CA ALA A 94 9.24 10.82 10.71
C ALA A 94 10.56 11.63 10.64
N GLY A 95 11.01 11.94 9.42
CA GLY A 95 12.30 12.59 9.13
C GLY A 95 13.47 11.62 8.91
N GLU A 96 13.34 10.34 9.26
CA GLU A 96 14.35 9.32 8.98
C GLU A 96 14.13 8.70 7.59
N SER A 97 15.20 8.10 7.05
CA SER A 97 15.22 7.59 5.68
C SER A 97 16.12 6.38 5.51
N TRP A 98 15.90 5.64 4.41
CA TRP A 98 16.79 4.59 3.93
C TRP A 98 16.89 4.64 2.41
N SER A 99 17.81 3.85 1.87
CA SER A 99 17.94 3.66 0.43
C SER A 99 17.77 2.20 0.05
N GLU A 100 17.28 1.97 -1.16
CA GLU A 100 17.25 0.67 -1.81
C GLU A 100 18.02 0.78 -3.13
N HIS A 101 18.93 -0.16 -3.36
CA HIS A 101 19.78 -0.21 -4.55
C HIS A 101 19.14 -1.08 -5.63
N PRO A 102 19.57 -0.92 -6.90
CA PRO A 102 19.16 -1.82 -7.96
C PRO A 102 19.32 -3.30 -7.58
N GLY A 103 18.22 -4.06 -7.68
CA GLY A 103 18.19 -5.49 -7.34
C GLY A 103 17.91 -5.83 -5.88
N ASP A 104 17.77 -4.84 -5.00
CA ASP A 104 17.39 -5.08 -3.61
C ASP A 104 15.99 -5.68 -3.50
N ARG A 105 15.79 -6.49 -2.46
CA ARG A 105 14.51 -7.06 -2.06
C ARG A 105 13.98 -6.29 -0.86
N HIS A 106 12.79 -5.74 -0.97
CA HIS A 106 12.11 -5.08 0.14
C HIS A 106 11.20 -6.10 0.84
N LEU A 107 11.72 -6.74 1.87
CA LEU A 107 11.05 -7.88 2.52
C LEU A 107 10.02 -7.45 3.56
N VAL A 108 10.24 -6.32 4.22
CA VAL A 108 9.29 -5.73 5.18
C VAL A 108 9.11 -4.25 4.86
N SER A 109 7.87 -3.84 4.68
CA SER A 109 7.46 -2.43 4.63
C SER A 109 6.11 -2.32 5.32
N ALA A 110 6.09 -1.87 6.57
CA ALA A 110 4.90 -1.93 7.41
C ALA A 110 4.82 -0.73 8.37
N ASN A 111 3.59 -0.29 8.64
CA ASN A 111 3.33 0.62 9.74
C ASN A 111 3.79 -0.03 11.05
N ALA A 112 4.59 0.67 11.84
CA ALA A 112 5.05 0.19 13.14
C ALA A 112 3.93 0.23 14.22
N SER A 113 2.84 0.95 13.94
CA SER A 113 1.71 1.15 14.87
C SER A 113 0.46 0.40 14.41
N THR A 114 -0.30 -0.11 15.37
CA THR A 114 -1.65 -0.68 15.16
C THR A 114 -2.76 0.31 15.50
N THR A 115 -2.42 1.53 15.93
CA THR A 115 -3.39 2.55 16.35
C THR A 115 -3.26 3.87 15.59
N GLU A 116 -2.07 4.18 15.05
CA GLU A 116 -1.80 5.43 14.35
C GLU A 116 -1.43 5.17 12.89
N PRO A 117 -1.77 6.08 11.96
CA PRO A 117 -1.35 5.96 10.57
C PRO A 117 0.15 6.24 10.39
N ALA A 118 0.68 5.83 9.24
CA ALA A 118 2.04 6.17 8.85
C ALA A 118 2.10 6.48 7.36
N ARG A 119 3.01 7.37 6.96
CA ARG A 119 3.24 7.74 5.55
C ARG A 119 4.72 7.83 5.25
N LEU A 120 5.08 7.41 4.07
CA LEU A 120 6.43 7.59 3.51
C LEU A 120 6.35 8.10 2.08
N LEU A 121 7.40 8.79 1.66
CA LEU A 121 7.65 9.16 0.27
C LEU A 121 8.83 8.33 -0.23
N ALA A 122 8.60 7.52 -1.26
CA ALA A 122 9.65 6.80 -1.97
C ALA A 122 9.97 7.55 -3.27
N VAL A 123 11.22 7.97 -3.42
CA VAL A 123 11.71 8.68 -4.61
C VAL A 123 12.60 7.74 -5.41
N PHE A 124 12.17 7.44 -6.63
CA PHE A 124 12.83 6.55 -7.56
C PHE A 124 13.63 7.35 -8.58
N VAL A 125 14.88 6.97 -8.80
CA VAL A 125 15.58 7.25 -10.05
C VAL A 125 15.63 5.94 -10.82
N VAL A 126 14.99 5.90 -12.00
CA VAL A 126 14.67 4.66 -12.70
C VAL A 126 14.69 4.89 -14.20
N ASP A 127 14.85 3.83 -15.01
CA ASP A 127 14.75 3.95 -16.45
C ASP A 127 13.36 4.51 -16.85
N THR A 128 13.37 5.49 -17.75
CA THR A 128 12.13 6.15 -18.23
C THR A 128 11.15 5.15 -18.86
N SER A 129 11.66 4.07 -19.44
CA SER A 129 10.86 3.01 -20.09
C SER A 129 10.12 2.10 -19.13
N GLU A 130 10.48 2.10 -17.82
CA GLU A 130 9.80 1.26 -16.85
C GLU A 130 8.34 1.67 -16.69
N LYS A 131 7.44 0.66 -16.70
CA LYS A 131 6.00 0.86 -16.56
C LYS A 131 5.56 0.58 -15.13
N GLU A 132 6.11 -0.45 -14.52
CA GLU A 132 5.82 -0.88 -13.16
C GLU A 132 6.98 -0.52 -12.24
N LEU A 133 6.69 -0.10 -11.02
CA LEU A 133 7.70 0.23 -10.00
C LEU A 133 7.82 -0.83 -8.92
N VAL A 134 6.90 -1.79 -8.89
CA VAL A 134 6.82 -2.83 -7.85
C VAL A 134 6.47 -4.17 -8.50
N TYR A 135 7.24 -5.18 -8.17
CA TYR A 135 7.02 -6.56 -8.56
C TYR A 135 6.82 -7.42 -7.30
N PRO A 136 5.61 -7.92 -7.03
CA PRO A 136 5.37 -8.80 -5.89
C PRO A 136 6.28 -10.03 -5.95
N MET A 137 6.83 -10.43 -4.82
CA MET A 137 7.53 -11.70 -4.70
C MET A 137 6.50 -12.81 -4.51
N SER A 138 6.62 -13.89 -5.29
CA SER A 138 5.84 -15.12 -5.04
C SER A 138 6.35 -15.79 -3.77
N GLU A 139 5.39 -16.26 -2.97
CA GLU A 139 5.69 -17.17 -1.84
C GLU A 139 6.26 -18.51 -2.32
#